data_7c191ce337e756f0deb214edf08c5153
#
_entry.id   7c191ce337e756f0deb214edf08c5153
#
_cell.length_a   1.000
_cell.length_b   1.000
_cell.length_c   1.000
_cell.angle_alpha   90.00
_cell.angle_beta   90.00
_cell.angle_gamma   90.00
#
_symmetry.space_group_name_H-M   'P 1'
#
loop_
_entity.id
_entity.type
_entity.pdbx_description
1 polymer ?
#
loop_
_entity_poly.entity_id
_entity_poly.type
_entity_poly.pdbx_seq_one_letter_code
_entity_poly.pdbx_strand_id
1 'polypeptide(L)'
;MKHRATPDFCYHYRQFPQNIQDLADQCYDLLKQNPRYPSLHFKKVGRFWSVRVGRHYRTIAVEGDNEMAWFWIGSHAEYDKLLG
;
A
#
# COMPACT_ATOMS: atom_id res chain seq x y z
N MET A 1 5.74 -13.15 -7.09
CA MET A 1 4.37 -12.65 -6.88
C MET A 1 4.16 -11.35 -7.65
N LYS A 2 3.06 -11.25 -8.33
CA LYS A 2 2.74 -10.09 -9.15
C LYS A 2 1.98 -9.05 -8.31
N HIS A 3 2.34 -7.78 -8.42
CA HIS A 3 1.64 -6.68 -7.77
C HIS A 3 0.88 -5.86 -8.81
N ARG A 4 -0.35 -5.48 -8.49
CA ARG A 4 -1.10 -4.56 -9.34
C ARG A 4 -1.90 -3.57 -8.49
N ALA A 5 -2.14 -2.40 -9.05
CA ALA A 5 -2.98 -1.38 -8.43
C ALA A 5 -4.37 -1.43 -9.09
N THR A 6 -5.42 -1.52 -8.27
CA THR A 6 -6.78 -1.54 -8.76
C THR A 6 -7.27 -0.13 -9.10
N PRO A 7 -8.39 0.01 -9.83
CA PRO A 7 -8.99 1.33 -10.03
C PRO A 7 -9.31 2.07 -8.74
N ASP A 8 -9.73 1.35 -7.70
CA ASP A 8 -9.99 1.95 -6.38
C ASP A 8 -8.73 2.54 -5.77
N PHE A 9 -7.60 1.82 -5.88
CA PHE A 9 -6.32 2.36 -5.44
C PHE A 9 -5.98 3.64 -6.19
N CYS A 10 -6.12 3.63 -7.50
CA CYS A 10 -5.79 4.79 -8.32
C CYS A 10 -6.66 6.00 -7.97
N TYR A 11 -7.93 5.77 -7.64
CA TYR A 11 -8.83 6.83 -7.20
C TYR A 11 -8.29 7.50 -5.94
N HIS A 12 -7.96 6.72 -4.92
CA HIS A 12 -7.41 7.25 -3.66
C HIS A 12 -6.05 7.93 -3.86
N TYR A 13 -5.19 7.30 -4.66
CA TYR A 13 -3.85 7.79 -4.97
C TYR A 13 -3.90 9.20 -5.59
N ARG A 14 -4.84 9.43 -6.48
CA ARG A 14 -4.96 10.72 -7.18
C ARG A 14 -5.42 11.86 -6.28
N GLN A 15 -5.99 11.55 -5.12
CA GLN A 15 -6.42 12.57 -4.16
C GLN A 15 -5.25 13.20 -3.41
N PHE A 16 -4.09 12.59 -3.45
CA PHE A 16 -2.94 13.08 -2.70
C PHE A 16 -2.11 14.09 -3.48
N PRO A 17 -1.40 15.01 -2.76
CA PRO A 17 -0.42 15.88 -3.39
C PRO A 17 0.68 15.08 -4.07
N GLN A 18 1.37 15.72 -5.02
CA GLN A 18 2.41 15.05 -5.80
C GLN A 18 3.52 14.45 -4.95
N ASN A 19 3.93 15.13 -3.86
CA ASN A 19 4.98 14.61 -2.99
C ASN A 19 4.59 13.28 -2.32
N ILE A 20 3.31 13.08 -2.02
CA ILE A 20 2.83 11.83 -1.43
C ILE A 20 2.71 10.76 -2.53
N GLN A 21 2.27 11.13 -3.72
CA GLN A 21 2.24 10.22 -4.85
C GLN A 21 3.65 9.70 -5.18
N ASP A 22 4.64 10.57 -5.17
CA ASP A 22 6.04 10.20 -5.40
C ASP A 22 6.54 9.23 -4.35
N LEU A 23 6.19 9.47 -3.10
CA LEU A 23 6.54 8.60 -1.99
C LEU A 23 5.92 7.21 -2.15
N ALA A 24 4.65 7.17 -2.56
CA ALA A 24 3.96 5.91 -2.83
C ALA A 24 4.62 5.15 -3.99
N ASP A 25 5.01 5.87 -5.04
CA ASP A 25 5.70 5.27 -6.19
C ASP A 25 7.02 4.63 -5.78
N GLN A 26 7.80 5.32 -4.93
CA GLN A 26 9.06 4.80 -4.41
C GLN A 26 8.83 3.53 -3.58
N CYS A 27 7.80 3.53 -2.74
CA CYS A 27 7.47 2.36 -1.93
C CYS A 27 7.06 1.17 -2.80
N TYR A 28 6.31 1.44 -3.86
CA TYR A 28 5.90 0.39 -4.80
C TYR A 28 7.10 -0.24 -5.50
N ASP A 29 8.04 0.57 -5.93
CA ASP A 29 9.28 0.08 -6.57
C ASP A 29 10.10 -0.76 -5.60
N LEU A 30 10.24 -0.31 -4.35
CA LEU A 30 10.94 -1.08 -3.31
C LEU A 30 10.24 -2.40 -3.05
N LEU A 31 8.92 -2.40 -2.98
CA LEU A 31 8.13 -3.61 -2.75
C LEU A 31 8.36 -4.65 -3.84
N LYS A 32 8.42 -4.22 -5.09
CA LYS A 32 8.66 -5.12 -6.22
C LYS A 32 10.08 -5.68 -6.20
N GLN A 33 11.04 -4.89 -5.71
CA GLN A 33 12.44 -5.32 -5.63
C GLN A 33 12.68 -6.25 -4.43
N ASN A 34 12.15 -5.87 -3.27
CA ASN A 34 12.36 -6.63 -2.04
C ASN A 34 11.25 -6.33 -1.02
N PRO A 35 10.23 -7.20 -0.92
CA PRO A 35 9.12 -6.99 0.02
C PRO A 35 9.56 -6.91 1.49
N ARG A 36 10.76 -7.41 1.80
CA ARG A 36 11.28 -7.40 3.17
C ARG A 36 12.04 -6.14 3.53
N TYR A 37 12.06 -5.16 2.65
CA TYR A 37 12.74 -3.89 2.92
C TYR A 37 12.14 -3.28 4.20
N PRO A 38 12.98 -3.01 5.24
CA PRO A 38 12.45 -2.65 6.57
C PRO A 38 11.51 -1.45 6.60
N SER A 39 11.77 -0.43 5.76
CA SER A 39 10.95 0.78 5.76
C SER A 39 9.52 0.55 5.28
N LEU A 40 9.25 -0.55 4.58
CA LEU A 40 7.93 -0.86 4.07
C LEU A 40 6.99 -1.40 5.14
N HIS A 41 7.53 -2.03 6.18
CA HIS A 41 6.72 -2.70 7.20
C HIS A 41 5.64 -3.59 6.58
N PHE A 42 6.02 -4.35 5.55
CA PHE A 42 5.12 -5.25 4.84
C PHE A 42 4.66 -6.35 5.80
N LYS A 43 3.35 -6.41 6.05
CA LYS A 43 2.82 -7.38 7.01
C LYS A 43 1.38 -7.77 6.68
N LYS A 44 1.01 -8.95 7.14
CA LYS A 44 -0.36 -9.44 7.02
C LYS A 44 -1.18 -8.99 8.23
N VAL A 45 -2.37 -8.44 7.97
CA VAL A 45 -3.30 -8.00 9.01
C VAL A 45 -4.65 -8.65 8.70
N GLY A 46 -4.99 -9.70 9.45
CA GLY A 46 -6.14 -10.52 9.10
C GLY A 46 -5.92 -11.18 7.73
N ARG A 47 -6.84 -10.95 6.81
CA ARG A 47 -6.73 -11.45 5.45
C ARG A 47 -6.15 -10.45 4.46
N PHE A 48 -5.76 -9.27 4.96
CA PHE A 48 -5.20 -8.21 4.13
C PHE A 48 -3.70 -8.09 4.36
N TRP A 49 -3.04 -7.42 3.43
CA TRP A 49 -1.64 -7.06 3.56
C TRP A 49 -1.52 -5.55 3.59
N SER A 50 -0.54 -5.04 4.32
CA SER A 50 -0.32 -3.60 4.39
C SER A 50 1.14 -3.26 4.20
N VAL A 51 1.37 -2.06 3.64
CA VAL A 51 2.68 -1.46 3.47
C VAL A 51 2.61 -0.03 3.97
N ARG A 52 3.65 0.37 4.69
CA ARG A 52 3.80 1.73 5.17
C ARG A 52 4.33 2.62 4.04
N VAL A 53 3.68 3.76 3.85
CA VAL A 53 4.09 4.76 2.87
C VAL A 53 4.49 6.02 3.64
N GLY A 54 5.78 6.20 3.88
CA GLY A 54 6.27 7.28 4.71
C GLY A 54 5.79 7.13 6.16
N ARG A 55 5.68 8.25 6.87
CA ARG A 55 5.34 8.23 8.30
C ARG A 55 3.84 8.24 8.56
N HIS A 56 3.05 8.77 7.62
CA HIS A 56 1.65 9.10 7.87
C HIS A 56 0.66 8.32 7.02
N TYR A 57 1.12 7.51 6.10
CA TYR A 57 0.24 6.84 5.13
C TYR A 57 0.43 5.34 5.14
N ARG A 58 -0.63 4.63 4.75
CA ARG A 58 -0.65 3.17 4.65
C ARG A 58 -1.38 2.78 3.37
N THR A 59 -1.07 1.59 2.87
CA THR A 59 -1.79 1.00 1.76
C THR A 59 -2.19 -0.42 2.11
N ILE A 60 -3.26 -0.90 1.48
CA ILE A 60 -3.86 -2.21 1.77
C ILE A 60 -4.02 -2.99 0.47
N ALA A 61 -3.71 -4.29 0.55
CA ALA A 61 -3.88 -5.20 -0.56
C ALA A 61 -4.60 -6.46 -0.13
N VAL A 62 -5.17 -7.15 -1.09
CA VAL A 62 -5.68 -8.50 -0.91
C VAL A 62 -4.87 -9.45 -1.79
N GLU A 63 -4.54 -10.60 -1.23
CA GLU A 63 -3.79 -11.62 -1.94
C GLU A 63 -4.73 -12.50 -2.76
N GLY A 64 -4.40 -12.69 -4.04
CA GLY A 64 -5.08 -13.62 -4.92
C GLY A 64 -4.12 -14.68 -5.42
N ASP A 65 -4.50 -15.38 -6.50
CA ASP A 65 -3.67 -16.42 -7.10
C ASP A 65 -2.39 -15.80 -7.67
N ASN A 66 -1.29 -15.98 -6.95
CA ASN A 66 0.04 -15.51 -7.34
C ASN A 66 0.08 -14.01 -7.64
N GLU A 67 -0.83 -13.24 -7.02
CA GLU A 67 -0.81 -11.77 -7.17
C GLU A 67 -1.26 -11.08 -5.90
N MET A 68 -0.89 -9.81 -5.81
CA MET A 68 -1.27 -8.91 -4.73
C MET A 68 -1.99 -7.72 -5.36
N ALA A 69 -3.27 -7.55 -5.04
CA ALA A 69 -4.07 -6.45 -5.57
C ALA A 69 -4.17 -5.33 -4.54
N TRP A 70 -3.47 -4.25 -4.79
CA TRP A 70 -3.49 -3.06 -3.93
C TRP A 70 -4.73 -2.25 -4.27
N PHE A 71 -5.61 -2.05 -3.29
CA PHE A 71 -6.91 -1.45 -3.53
C PHE A 71 -7.19 -0.20 -2.70
N TRP A 72 -6.30 0.18 -1.80
CA TRP A 72 -6.53 1.34 -0.95
C TRP A 72 -5.22 1.97 -0.50
N ILE A 73 -5.20 3.30 -0.44
CA ILE A 73 -4.13 4.07 0.17
C ILE A 73 -4.78 5.25 0.89
N GLY A 74 -4.32 5.54 2.09
CA GLY A 74 -4.85 6.66 2.88
C GLY A 74 -3.98 6.93 4.09
N SER A 75 -4.48 7.78 4.98
CA SER A 75 -3.76 8.16 6.18
C SER A 75 -3.71 7.01 7.18
N HIS A 76 -2.73 7.06 8.08
CA HIS A 76 -2.61 6.09 9.17
C HIS A 76 -3.88 6.06 10.02
N ALA A 77 -4.47 7.21 10.29
CA ALA A 77 -5.70 7.29 11.07
C ALA A 77 -6.87 6.57 10.39
N GLU A 78 -7.02 6.76 9.08
CA GLU A 78 -8.04 6.06 8.30
C GLU A 78 -7.79 4.56 8.25
N TYR A 79 -6.53 4.17 8.09
CA TYR A 79 -6.11 2.78 8.11
C TYR A 79 -6.52 2.10 9.43
N ASP A 80 -6.28 2.77 10.56
CA ASP A 80 -6.64 2.24 11.87
C ASP A 80 -8.15 2.03 12.01
N LYS A 81 -8.95 2.92 11.42
CA LYS A 81 -10.41 2.74 11.42
C LYS A 81 -10.86 1.55 10.58
N LEU A 82 -10.16 1.27 9.49
CA LEU A 82 -10.52 0.17 8.60
C LEU A 82 -10.09 -1.20 9.14
N LEU A 83 -8.91 -1.28 9.71
CA LEU A 83 -8.30 -2.55 10.12
C LEU A 83 -8.06 -2.67 11.61
N GLY A 84 -8.09 -1.57 12.30
CA GLY A 84 -7.87 -1.54 13.72
C GLY A 84 -9.09 -1.89 14.52
#